data_930c62ea4b6717b0af241afcca8f2fbe
#
_entry.id   930c62ea4b6717b0af241afcca8f2fbe
#
_cell.length_a   1.000
_cell.length_b   1.000
_cell.length_c   1.000
_cell.angle_alpha   90.00
_cell.angle_beta   90.00
_cell.angle_gamma   90.00
#
_symmetry.space_group_name_H-M   'P 1'
#
loop_
_entity.id
_entity.type
_entity.pdbx_description
1 polymer ?
#
loop_
_entity_poly.entity_id
_entity_poly.type
_entity_poly.pdbx_seq_one_letter_code
_entity_poly.pdbx_strand_id
1 'polypeptide(L)'
;LSLEEKKIWHPYMMDSVARLVEEAERLDVDMALEPVYWHPLEDLETTVEVFEKMNSNRLKMIFDPANVLEFPEIDQNAYWKEWLCVLGDKVEAIHMKDFVEGPNKEYCPVCLGEGVIRYGEIVKWMKQHKPDIVVVREELDPKTAQKDIAYMRKLWME
;
A
#
# COMPACT_ATOMS: atom_id res chain seq x y z
N LEU A 1 8.84 14.26 -3.46
CA LEU A 1 9.35 15.26 -2.50
C LEU A 1 10.71 14.83 -1.99
N SER A 2 11.62 15.78 -1.76
CA SER A 2 12.85 15.55 -1.01
C SER A 2 12.55 15.30 0.48
N LEU A 3 13.50 14.73 1.22
CA LEU A 3 13.35 14.50 2.66
C LEU A 3 13.04 15.80 3.44
N GLU A 4 13.65 16.92 3.05
CA GLU A 4 13.37 18.23 3.65
C GLU A 4 11.94 18.71 3.37
N GLU A 5 11.46 18.55 2.14
CA GLU A 5 10.08 18.89 1.78
C GLU A 5 9.07 18.01 2.53
N LYS A 6 9.32 16.70 2.66
CA LYS A 6 8.47 15.80 3.43
C LYS A 6 8.35 16.26 4.88
N LYS A 7 9.46 16.63 5.53
CA LYS A 7 9.45 17.17 6.90
C LYS A 7 8.65 18.46 7.03
N ILE A 8 8.75 19.35 6.04
CA ILE A 8 7.96 20.61 6.02
C ILE A 8 6.47 20.30 5.89
N TRP A 9 6.10 19.35 5.04
CA TRP A 9 4.70 19.03 4.77
C TRP A 9 4.06 18.08 5.77
N HIS A 10 4.84 17.35 6.56
CA HIS A 10 4.34 16.40 7.56
C HIS A 10 3.30 16.99 8.52
N PRO A 11 3.51 18.16 9.19
CA PRO A 11 2.50 18.72 10.10
C PRO A 11 1.21 19.12 9.38
N TYR A 12 1.27 19.54 8.12
CA TYR A 12 0.09 19.87 7.33
C TYR A 12 -0.67 18.60 6.90
N MET A 13 0.04 17.53 6.60
CA MET A 13 -0.55 16.21 6.36
C MET A 13 -1.28 15.73 7.61
N MET A 14 -0.66 15.82 8.79
CA MET A 14 -1.25 15.42 10.05
C MET A 14 -2.54 16.20 10.38
N ASP A 15 -2.54 17.54 10.20
CA ASP A 15 -3.73 18.38 10.39
C ASP A 15 -4.85 18.00 9.38
N SER A 16 -4.49 17.76 8.14
CA SER A 16 -5.45 17.35 7.11
C SER A 16 -6.10 16.00 7.42
N VAL A 17 -5.29 15.02 7.82
CA VAL A 17 -5.78 13.69 8.22
C VAL A 17 -6.68 13.80 9.44
N ALA A 18 -6.33 14.59 10.45
CA ALA A 18 -7.15 14.79 11.64
C ALA A 18 -8.54 15.30 11.30
N ARG A 19 -8.64 16.33 10.45
CA ARG A 19 -9.93 16.87 9.99
C ARG A 19 -10.76 15.85 9.21
N LEU A 20 -10.11 15.06 8.35
CA LEU A 20 -10.80 14.02 7.60
C LEU A 20 -11.32 12.91 8.52
N VAL A 21 -10.54 12.54 9.54
CA VAL A 21 -10.96 11.55 10.54
C VAL A 21 -12.15 12.06 11.35
N GLU A 22 -12.14 13.31 11.81
CA GLU A 22 -13.28 13.94 12.50
C GLU A 22 -14.56 13.87 11.64
N GLU A 23 -14.47 14.16 10.34
CA GLU A 23 -15.61 14.07 9.43
C GLU A 23 -16.04 12.62 9.18
N ALA A 24 -15.11 11.68 9.06
CA ALA A 24 -15.41 10.26 8.92
C ALA A 24 -16.18 9.73 10.14
N GLU A 25 -15.74 10.10 11.35
CA GLU A 25 -16.44 9.76 12.59
C GLU A 25 -17.83 10.40 12.66
N ARG A 26 -17.93 11.69 12.33
CA ARG A 26 -19.21 12.40 12.33
C ARG A 26 -20.23 11.81 11.36
N LEU A 27 -19.76 11.31 10.21
CA LEU A 27 -20.61 10.74 9.16
C LEU A 27 -20.82 9.23 9.30
N ASP A 28 -20.15 8.61 10.27
CA ASP A 28 -20.15 7.15 10.49
C ASP A 28 -19.69 6.36 9.24
N VAL A 29 -18.63 6.86 8.57
CA VAL A 29 -18.03 6.23 7.40
C VAL A 29 -16.55 5.89 7.65
N ASP A 30 -16.05 4.84 7.01
CA ASP A 30 -14.64 4.54 7.04
C ASP A 30 -13.92 5.36 5.96
N MET A 31 -12.70 5.79 6.28
CA MET A 31 -11.76 6.37 5.33
C MET A 31 -10.48 5.56 5.34
N ALA A 32 -9.81 5.46 4.21
CA ALA A 32 -8.53 4.76 4.12
C ALA A 32 -7.43 5.68 3.61
N LEU A 33 -6.27 5.60 4.24
CA LEU A 33 -5.04 6.23 3.78
C LEU A 33 -4.20 5.23 3.00
N GLU A 34 -3.52 5.73 2.00
CA GLU A 34 -2.56 4.98 1.21
C GLU A 34 -1.17 5.61 1.38
N PRO A 35 -0.24 4.93 2.07
CA PRO A 35 1.14 5.39 2.21
C PRO A 35 1.87 5.35 0.87
N VAL A 36 2.70 6.38 0.62
CA VAL A 36 3.42 6.52 -0.65
C VAL A 36 4.81 7.11 -0.37
N TYR A 37 5.88 6.39 -0.70
CA TYR A 37 7.25 6.71 -0.29
C TYR A 37 7.76 8.09 -0.73
N TRP A 38 7.18 8.72 -1.75
CA TRP A 38 7.53 10.10 -2.16
C TRP A 38 6.62 11.19 -1.59
N HIS A 39 5.71 10.85 -0.66
CA HIS A 39 4.82 11.76 0.06
C HIS A 39 5.27 11.92 1.53
N PRO A 40 4.69 12.84 2.32
CA PRO A 40 4.95 12.92 3.76
C PRO A 40 4.50 11.68 4.56
N LEU A 41 3.56 10.89 4.04
CA LEU A 41 3.18 9.57 4.57
C LEU A 41 4.00 8.51 3.84
N GLU A 42 5.30 8.42 4.14
CA GLU A 42 6.27 7.75 3.29
C GLU A 42 6.62 6.32 3.67
N ASP A 43 6.61 6.01 4.96
CA ASP A 43 7.14 4.76 5.49
C ASP A 43 6.28 4.17 6.61
N LEU A 44 6.68 3.04 7.15
CA LEU A 44 5.98 2.37 8.24
C LEU A 44 5.94 3.23 9.50
N GLU A 45 7.03 3.91 9.85
CA GLU A 45 7.14 4.71 11.07
C GLU A 45 6.16 5.88 11.04
N THR A 46 6.16 6.67 9.98
CA THR A 46 5.21 7.78 9.80
C THR A 46 3.77 7.30 9.70
N THR A 47 3.54 6.13 9.10
CA THR A 47 2.19 5.56 9.02
C THR A 47 1.70 5.13 10.40
N VAL A 48 2.51 4.46 11.20
CA VAL A 48 2.20 4.12 12.59
C VAL A 48 1.90 5.37 13.41
N GLU A 49 2.74 6.40 13.31
CA GLU A 49 2.51 7.69 14.00
C GLU A 49 1.12 8.26 13.70
N VAL A 50 0.70 8.24 12.42
CA VAL A 50 -0.64 8.73 12.02
C VAL A 50 -1.73 7.90 12.71
N PHE A 51 -1.67 6.58 12.64
CA PHE A 51 -2.69 5.71 13.24
C PHE A 51 -2.75 5.85 14.77
N GLU A 52 -1.61 5.97 15.44
CA GLU A 52 -1.54 6.17 16.89
C GLU A 52 -2.10 7.52 17.29
N LYS A 53 -1.74 8.60 16.60
CA LYS A 53 -2.22 9.96 16.92
C LYS A 53 -3.70 10.15 16.62
N MET A 54 -4.19 9.62 15.51
CA MET A 54 -5.62 9.72 15.17
C MET A 54 -6.49 8.84 16.06
N ASN A 55 -5.99 7.66 16.45
CA ASN A 55 -6.64 6.70 17.33
C ASN A 55 -8.13 6.47 17.02
N SER A 56 -8.48 6.37 15.73
CA SER A 56 -9.85 6.24 15.25
C SER A 56 -10.10 4.86 14.65
N ASN A 57 -11.27 4.30 14.95
CA ASN A 57 -11.74 3.06 14.32
C ASN A 57 -12.23 3.26 12.89
N ARG A 58 -12.44 4.51 12.47
CA ARG A 58 -12.84 4.87 11.11
C ARG A 58 -11.66 5.05 10.17
N LEU A 59 -10.44 5.12 10.72
CA LEU A 59 -9.23 5.22 9.92
C LEU A 59 -8.73 3.82 9.55
N LYS A 60 -8.63 3.57 8.26
CA LYS A 60 -8.17 2.33 7.63
C LYS A 60 -6.96 2.60 6.74
N MET A 61 -6.39 1.56 6.18
CA MET A 61 -5.27 1.62 5.26
C MET A 61 -5.58 0.89 3.95
N ILE A 62 -5.22 1.50 2.84
CA ILE A 62 -4.98 0.80 1.59
C ILE A 62 -3.49 0.45 1.56
N PHE A 63 -3.18 -0.82 1.43
CA PHE A 63 -1.80 -1.26 1.31
C PHE A 63 -1.43 -1.48 -0.15
N ASP A 64 -0.57 -0.60 -0.68
CA ASP A 64 0.00 -0.73 -2.02
C ASP A 64 1.50 -0.99 -1.93
N PRO A 65 1.95 -2.22 -2.17
CA PRO A 65 3.36 -2.57 -2.10
C PRO A 65 4.26 -1.76 -3.02
N ALA A 66 3.77 -1.39 -4.22
CA ALA A 66 4.56 -0.59 -5.15
C ALA A 66 4.73 0.86 -4.68
N ASN A 67 3.76 1.39 -3.94
CA ASN A 67 3.80 2.76 -3.42
C ASN A 67 4.65 2.91 -2.16
N VAL A 68 4.84 1.85 -1.38
CA VAL A 68 5.69 1.89 -0.17
C VAL A 68 7.10 1.35 -0.41
N LEU A 69 7.40 0.83 -1.60
CA LEU A 69 8.69 0.26 -1.97
C LEU A 69 9.58 1.32 -2.64
N GLU A 70 10.44 1.98 -1.86
CA GLU A 70 11.42 2.93 -2.39
C GLU A 70 12.59 2.22 -3.09
N PHE A 71 13.04 1.09 -2.54
CA PHE A 71 14.20 0.34 -3.01
C PHE A 71 13.85 -1.11 -3.34
N PRO A 72 13.66 -1.47 -4.63
CA PRO A 72 13.23 -2.82 -5.03
C PRO A 72 14.18 -3.96 -4.66
N GLU A 73 15.45 -3.67 -4.41
CA GLU A 73 16.52 -4.62 -4.08
C GLU A 73 16.54 -5.09 -2.63
N ILE A 74 15.70 -4.55 -1.76
CA ILE A 74 15.61 -5.00 -0.36
C ILE A 74 15.00 -6.40 -0.25
N ASP A 75 15.12 -7.04 0.91
CA ASP A 75 14.34 -8.24 1.22
C ASP A 75 12.86 -7.89 1.38
N GLN A 76 12.16 -7.89 0.25
CA GLN A 76 10.74 -7.55 0.20
C GLN A 76 9.89 -8.47 1.08
N ASN A 77 10.25 -9.76 1.24
CA ASN A 77 9.49 -10.67 2.07
C ASN A 77 9.54 -10.27 3.56
N ALA A 78 10.71 -9.87 4.05
CA ALA A 78 10.85 -9.34 5.40
C ALA A 78 10.11 -8.01 5.55
N TYR A 79 10.21 -7.14 4.56
CA TYR A 79 9.57 -5.82 4.55
C TYR A 79 8.03 -5.92 4.58
N TRP A 80 7.44 -6.80 3.76
CA TRP A 80 5.98 -7.04 3.80
C TRP A 80 5.51 -7.62 5.12
N LYS A 81 6.27 -8.55 5.70
CA LYS A 81 5.96 -9.11 7.02
C LYS A 81 5.94 -8.04 8.10
N GLU A 82 6.90 -7.11 8.09
CA GLU A 82 6.95 -6.01 9.04
C GLU A 82 5.71 -5.12 8.92
N TRP A 83 5.39 -4.62 7.73
CA TRP A 83 4.20 -3.81 7.48
C TRP A 83 2.91 -4.50 7.93
N LEU A 84 2.73 -5.74 7.53
CA LEU A 84 1.50 -6.49 7.80
C LEU A 84 1.41 -7.00 9.25
N CYS A 85 2.53 -7.18 9.94
CA CYS A 85 2.55 -7.48 11.38
C CYS A 85 2.11 -6.26 12.19
N VAL A 86 2.54 -5.05 11.82
CA VAL A 86 2.29 -3.82 12.59
C VAL A 86 0.93 -3.21 12.24
N LEU A 87 0.59 -3.11 10.96
CA LEU A 87 -0.59 -2.40 10.47
C LEU A 87 -1.62 -3.31 9.78
N GLY A 88 -1.44 -4.61 9.77
CA GLY A 88 -2.34 -5.53 9.08
C GLY A 88 -3.81 -5.42 9.51
N ASP A 89 -4.08 -5.14 10.78
CA ASP A 89 -5.43 -4.90 11.29
C ASP A 89 -6.11 -3.71 10.62
N LYS A 90 -5.34 -2.72 10.20
CA LYS A 90 -5.81 -1.48 9.56
C LYS A 90 -6.04 -1.62 8.06
N VAL A 91 -5.46 -2.64 7.43
CA VAL A 91 -5.59 -2.85 5.97
C VAL A 91 -7.00 -3.22 5.59
N GLU A 92 -7.66 -2.40 4.80
CA GLU A 92 -9.04 -2.62 4.31
C GLU A 92 -9.07 -3.04 2.84
N ALA A 93 -8.07 -2.62 2.08
CA ALA A 93 -7.89 -3.03 0.69
C ALA A 93 -6.40 -3.16 0.36
N ILE A 94 -6.10 -3.96 -0.66
CA ILE A 94 -4.76 -4.08 -1.23
C ILE A 94 -4.82 -3.60 -2.67
N HIS A 95 -3.99 -2.63 -3.00
CA HIS A 95 -3.72 -2.28 -4.39
C HIS A 95 -2.59 -3.14 -4.92
N MET A 96 -2.74 -3.60 -6.14
CA MET A 96 -1.72 -4.39 -6.82
C MET A 96 -1.38 -3.77 -8.17
N LYS A 97 -0.13 -3.42 -8.34
CA LYS A 97 0.48 -3.00 -9.59
C LYS A 97 1.91 -3.52 -9.63
N ASP A 98 2.46 -3.64 -10.80
CA ASP A 98 3.84 -4.09 -10.93
C ASP A 98 4.55 -3.25 -11.99
N PHE A 99 5.85 -3.11 -11.84
CA PHE A 99 6.64 -2.26 -12.71
C PHE A 99 8.05 -2.80 -12.89
N VAL A 100 8.70 -2.31 -13.93
CA VAL A 100 10.14 -2.42 -14.15
C VAL A 100 10.74 -1.03 -14.24
N GLU A 101 12.02 -0.90 -13.92
CA GLU A 101 12.77 0.33 -14.15
C GLU A 101 13.18 0.41 -15.62
N GLY A 102 12.78 1.45 -16.31
CA GLY A 102 13.17 1.72 -17.69
C GLY A 102 14.61 2.27 -17.80
N PRO A 103 15.12 2.46 -19.03
CA PRO A 103 16.50 2.87 -19.26
C PRO A 103 16.93 4.20 -18.60
N ASN A 104 15.98 5.10 -18.38
CA ASN A 104 16.22 6.39 -17.73
C ASN A 104 15.70 6.40 -16.28
N LYS A 105 15.55 5.24 -15.65
CA LYS A 105 14.98 5.06 -14.32
C LYS A 105 13.51 5.47 -14.20
N GLU A 106 12.81 5.54 -15.33
CA GLU A 106 11.37 5.78 -15.33
C GLU A 106 10.61 4.54 -14.87
N TYR A 107 9.49 4.77 -14.20
CA TYR A 107 8.53 3.76 -13.83
C TYR A 107 7.80 3.25 -15.08
N CYS A 108 7.92 1.96 -15.38
CA CYS A 108 7.26 1.33 -16.51
C CYS A 108 6.29 0.25 -16.01
N PRO A 109 4.96 0.50 -16.04
CA PRO A 109 3.97 -0.48 -15.62
C PRO A 109 4.04 -1.76 -16.46
N VAL A 110 3.91 -2.93 -15.79
CA VAL A 110 3.86 -4.25 -16.41
C VAL A 110 2.76 -5.11 -15.81
N CYS A 111 2.54 -6.30 -16.36
CA CYS A 111 1.62 -7.27 -15.74
C CYS A 111 2.16 -7.74 -14.38
N LEU A 112 1.26 -8.12 -13.50
CA LEU A 112 1.63 -8.71 -12.20
C LEU A 112 2.54 -9.93 -12.40
N GLY A 113 3.65 -9.94 -11.67
CA GLY A 113 4.67 -10.99 -11.73
C GLY A 113 5.69 -10.85 -12.87
N GLU A 114 5.56 -9.84 -13.73
CA GLU A 114 6.54 -9.50 -14.76
C GLU A 114 7.51 -8.38 -14.30
N GLY A 115 7.24 -7.75 -13.15
CA GLY A 115 8.01 -6.65 -12.57
C GLY A 115 8.81 -7.03 -11.33
N VAL A 116 9.05 -6.02 -10.49
CA VAL A 116 9.92 -6.12 -9.32
C VAL A 116 9.20 -6.54 -8.04
N ILE A 117 7.85 -6.41 -7.95
CA ILE A 117 7.10 -6.63 -6.72
C ILE A 117 6.95 -8.13 -6.42
N ARG A 118 7.23 -8.52 -5.18
CA ARG A 118 7.11 -9.91 -4.68
C ARG A 118 5.84 -10.06 -3.85
N TYR A 119 4.77 -10.59 -4.46
CA TYR A 119 3.44 -10.70 -3.83
C TYR A 119 3.25 -11.94 -2.94
N GLY A 120 4.18 -12.90 -2.95
CA GLY A 120 4.00 -14.21 -2.26
C GLY A 120 3.64 -14.08 -0.79
N GLU A 121 4.39 -13.30 0.00
CA GLU A 121 4.12 -13.11 1.44
C GLU A 121 2.85 -12.30 1.69
N ILE A 122 2.50 -11.36 0.82
CA ILE A 122 1.26 -10.59 0.92
C ILE A 122 0.05 -11.50 0.72
N VAL A 123 0.06 -12.31 -0.34
CA VAL A 123 -1.02 -13.28 -0.62
C VAL A 123 -1.14 -14.32 0.49
N LYS A 124 -0.03 -14.80 1.02
CA LYS A 124 -0.02 -15.70 2.18
C LYS A 124 -0.68 -15.07 3.40
N TRP A 125 -0.34 -13.81 3.70
CA TRP A 125 -0.96 -13.06 4.79
C TRP A 125 -2.46 -12.88 4.55
N MET A 126 -2.88 -12.50 3.34
CA MET A 126 -4.30 -12.38 2.97
C MET A 126 -5.06 -13.66 3.26
N LYS A 127 -4.54 -14.81 2.80
CA LYS A 127 -5.17 -16.14 3.03
C LYS A 127 -5.33 -16.46 4.51
N GLN A 128 -4.39 -16.05 5.35
CA GLN A 128 -4.36 -16.37 6.77
C GLN A 128 -5.22 -15.44 7.63
N HIS A 129 -5.29 -14.16 7.27
CA HIS A 129 -5.85 -13.13 8.13
C HIS A 129 -7.11 -12.45 7.55
N LYS A 130 -7.16 -12.22 6.23
CA LYS A 130 -8.25 -11.51 5.56
C LYS A 130 -8.57 -12.12 4.19
N PRO A 131 -9.10 -13.36 4.14
CA PRO A 131 -9.30 -14.07 2.87
C PRO A 131 -10.30 -13.39 1.92
N ASP A 132 -11.18 -12.55 2.45
CA ASP A 132 -12.19 -11.81 1.69
C ASP A 132 -11.81 -10.35 1.42
N ILE A 133 -10.53 -9.98 1.67
CA ILE A 133 -10.07 -8.60 1.46
C ILE A 133 -10.24 -8.16 0.01
N VAL A 134 -10.62 -6.90 -0.16
CA VAL A 134 -10.72 -6.30 -1.50
C VAL A 134 -9.33 -6.13 -2.10
N VAL A 135 -9.16 -6.59 -3.33
CA VAL A 135 -7.94 -6.40 -4.13
C VAL A 135 -8.28 -5.59 -5.36
N VAL A 136 -7.60 -4.49 -5.55
CA VAL A 136 -7.75 -3.61 -6.71
C VAL A 136 -6.47 -3.68 -7.55
N ARG A 137 -6.62 -4.01 -8.85
CA ARG A 137 -5.52 -3.95 -9.80
C ARG A 137 -5.46 -2.55 -10.42
N GLU A 138 -4.41 -1.82 -10.11
CA GLU A 138 -4.15 -0.50 -10.66
C GLU A 138 -3.27 -0.55 -11.92
N GLU A 139 -3.31 0.53 -12.73
CA GLU A 139 -2.50 0.68 -13.95
C GLU A 139 -2.64 -0.49 -14.93
N LEU A 140 -3.83 -1.07 -14.97
CA LEU A 140 -4.15 -2.22 -15.80
C LEU A 140 -4.36 -1.82 -17.27
N ASP A 141 -3.62 -2.43 -18.19
CA ASP A 141 -4.07 -2.52 -19.58
C ASP A 141 -5.19 -3.58 -19.68
N PRO A 142 -6.42 -3.22 -20.07
CA PRO A 142 -7.51 -4.17 -20.19
C PRO A 142 -7.20 -5.39 -21.07
N LYS A 143 -6.26 -5.26 -22.00
CA LYS A 143 -5.83 -6.36 -22.88
C LYS A 143 -5.04 -7.44 -22.14
N THR A 144 -4.42 -7.09 -21.01
CA THR A 144 -3.58 -7.99 -20.21
C THR A 144 -4.25 -8.46 -18.92
N ALA A 145 -5.47 -8.01 -18.64
CA ALA A 145 -6.21 -8.36 -17.42
C ALA A 145 -6.25 -9.87 -17.12
N GLN A 146 -6.38 -10.69 -18.13
CA GLN A 146 -6.41 -12.15 -17.96
C GLN A 146 -5.08 -12.73 -17.47
N LYS A 147 -3.94 -12.11 -17.82
CA LYS A 147 -2.63 -12.52 -17.30
C LYS A 147 -2.53 -12.22 -15.80
N ASP A 148 -2.95 -11.03 -15.38
CA ASP A 148 -2.92 -10.63 -13.97
C ASP A 148 -3.83 -11.52 -13.13
N ILE A 149 -5.04 -11.82 -13.61
CA ILE A 149 -5.96 -12.77 -12.96
C ILE A 149 -5.32 -14.17 -12.86
N ALA A 150 -4.67 -14.65 -13.89
CA ALA A 150 -4.02 -15.96 -13.89
C ALA A 150 -2.85 -16.00 -12.87
N TYR A 151 -2.05 -14.93 -12.80
CA TYR A 151 -0.98 -14.80 -11.83
C TYR A 151 -1.51 -14.83 -10.39
N MET A 152 -2.54 -14.03 -10.09
CA MET A 152 -3.16 -14.00 -8.76
C MET A 152 -3.76 -15.35 -8.37
N ARG A 153 -4.46 -16.02 -9.28
CA ARG A 153 -4.99 -17.36 -9.03
C ARG A 153 -3.90 -18.38 -8.73
N LYS A 154 -2.77 -18.30 -9.46
CA LYS A 154 -1.61 -19.17 -9.19
C LYS A 154 -1.09 -18.95 -7.77
N LEU A 155 -0.80 -17.70 -7.37
CA LEU A 155 -0.33 -17.38 -6.02
C LEU A 155 -1.34 -17.80 -4.93
N TRP A 156 -2.63 -17.71 -5.26
CA TRP A 156 -3.68 -18.11 -4.30
C TRP A 156 -3.73 -19.63 -4.10
N MET A 157 -3.34 -20.42 -5.08
CA MET A 157 -3.33 -21.88 -5.00
C MET A 157 -2.04 -22.48 -4.40
N GLU A 158 -0.95 -21.74 -4.41
CA GLU A 158 0.31 -22.10 -3.74
C GLU A 158 0.22 -21.96 -2.22
#